data_b02294b21ce463f9658cc523f1b003b5
#
_entry.id   b02294b21ce463f9658cc523f1b003b5
#
_cell.length_a   1.000
_cell.length_b   1.000
_cell.length_c   1.000
_cell.angle_alpha   90.00
_cell.angle_beta   90.00
_cell.angle_gamma   90.00
#
_symmetry.space_group_name_H-M   'P 1'
#
loop_
_entity.id
_entity.type
_entity.pdbx_description
1 polymer ?
#
loop_
_entity_poly.entity_id
_entity_poly.type
_entity_poly.pdbx_seq_one_letter_code
_entity_poly.pdbx_strand_id
1 'polypeptide(L)'
;MNWGVAAPAAFRLVSIRTYHREFTMPMNRHVVALASLALALAACSPMPAQPPVAPVAQLKDGELAVPADYKRWPKYLSAVQRPDAKQVREIYMNTVATAGTAAKGFPNGTVFVMENYAAAENPDGSLKQGTDGKLVKAGLLRVFVMGKNDGWGASAPEGLKNGDWIYAAYLASGEKSADSTLTCRACHLPLTASKDFVHRYEEYFAKAR
;
A
#
# COMPACT_ATOMS: atom_id res chain seq x y z
N MET A 1 -30.47 37.57 -37.06
CA MET A 1 -29.03 37.25 -37.11
C MET A 1 -28.90 35.72 -37.03
N ASN A 2 -28.59 35.12 -38.19
CA ASN A 2 -28.56 33.66 -38.39
C ASN A 2 -27.22 33.10 -37.92
N TRP A 3 -27.22 32.13 -37.00
CA TRP A 3 -26.04 31.32 -36.72
C TRP A 3 -26.22 29.94 -37.32
N GLY A 4 -25.40 29.70 -38.37
CA GLY A 4 -25.37 28.45 -39.09
C GLY A 4 -24.79 27.30 -38.23
N VAL A 5 -25.49 26.17 -38.31
CA VAL A 5 -25.08 24.88 -37.74
C VAL A 5 -24.15 24.20 -38.73
N ALA A 6 -22.91 23.94 -38.33
CA ALA A 6 -21.95 23.14 -39.07
C ALA A 6 -22.18 21.65 -38.81
N ALA A 7 -22.33 20.87 -39.91
CA ALA A 7 -22.48 19.41 -39.88
C ALA A 7 -21.14 18.69 -39.58
N PRO A 8 -21.15 17.52 -38.93
CA PRO A 8 -19.95 16.76 -38.68
C PRO A 8 -19.47 15.96 -39.91
N ALA A 9 -18.15 15.94 -40.10
CA ALA A 9 -17.46 15.24 -41.16
C ALA A 9 -17.58 13.71 -41.03
N ALA A 10 -17.91 13.07 -42.15
CA ALA A 10 -18.03 11.63 -42.29
C ALA A 10 -16.65 10.93 -42.22
N PHE A 11 -16.47 10.01 -41.29
CA PHE A 11 -15.34 9.10 -41.25
C PHE A 11 -15.48 8.02 -42.32
N ARG A 12 -14.53 8.01 -43.28
CA ARG A 12 -14.40 6.94 -44.31
C ARG A 12 -13.76 5.72 -43.64
N LEU A 13 -14.49 4.61 -43.61
CA LEU A 13 -13.97 3.28 -43.30
C LEU A 13 -13.09 2.79 -44.46
N VAL A 14 -11.80 2.60 -44.15
CA VAL A 14 -10.85 1.93 -45.03
C VAL A 14 -10.98 0.43 -44.79
N SER A 15 -11.51 -0.28 -45.79
CA SER A 15 -11.62 -1.74 -45.84
C SER A 15 -10.25 -2.35 -46.11
N ILE A 16 -9.66 -3.01 -45.14
CA ILE A 16 -8.43 -3.81 -45.29
C ILE A 16 -8.83 -5.20 -45.79
N ARG A 17 -8.59 -5.47 -47.08
CA ARG A 17 -8.69 -6.80 -47.66
C ARG A 17 -7.52 -7.65 -47.18
N THR A 18 -7.80 -8.61 -46.34
CA THR A 18 -6.85 -9.68 -45.97
C THR A 18 -6.73 -10.68 -47.10
N TYR A 19 -5.55 -10.75 -47.70
CA TYR A 19 -5.17 -11.75 -48.70
C TYR A 19 -4.76 -13.02 -47.96
N HIS A 20 -5.66 -13.99 -47.89
CA HIS A 20 -5.31 -15.37 -47.50
C HIS A 20 -4.66 -16.07 -48.68
N ARG A 21 -3.37 -16.24 -48.64
CA ARG A 21 -2.63 -17.10 -49.55
C ARG A 21 -2.53 -18.49 -48.91
N GLU A 22 -3.40 -19.39 -49.32
CA GLU A 22 -3.31 -20.78 -48.94
C GLU A 22 -2.10 -21.42 -49.64
N PHE A 23 -1.06 -21.75 -48.85
CA PHE A 23 0.05 -22.59 -49.31
C PHE A 23 -0.27 -24.04 -48.96
N THR A 24 -0.86 -24.78 -49.89
CA THR A 24 -1.00 -26.23 -49.80
C THR A 24 0.31 -26.89 -50.23
N MET A 25 1.14 -27.35 -49.30
CA MET A 25 2.23 -28.24 -49.58
C MET A 25 1.76 -29.71 -49.48
N PRO A 26 2.05 -30.58 -50.43
CA PRO A 26 1.70 -32.00 -50.36
C PRO A 26 2.59 -32.67 -49.29
N MET A 27 2.00 -33.07 -48.18
CA MET A 27 2.69 -33.80 -47.12
C MET A 27 2.84 -35.28 -47.49
N ASN A 28 4.08 -35.70 -47.71
CA ASN A 28 4.45 -37.08 -48.02
C ASN A 28 4.21 -37.97 -46.76
N ARG A 29 3.32 -38.95 -46.86
CA ARG A 29 2.76 -39.77 -45.75
C ARG A 29 3.80 -40.67 -45.03
N HIS A 30 5.06 -40.65 -45.43
CA HIS A 30 6.08 -41.58 -44.85
C HIS A 30 7.05 -40.92 -43.85
N VAL A 31 6.91 -39.63 -43.56
CA VAL A 31 7.84 -38.94 -42.61
C VAL A 31 7.23 -38.74 -41.21
N VAL A 32 5.91 -39.05 -41.01
CA VAL A 32 5.21 -38.78 -39.74
C VAL A 32 5.46 -39.85 -38.67
N ALA A 33 6.02 -41.02 -39.03
CA ALA A 33 6.10 -42.15 -38.06
C ALA A 33 7.33 -42.14 -37.15
N LEU A 34 8.35 -41.28 -37.38
CA LEU A 34 9.60 -41.28 -36.59
C LEU A 34 9.82 -40.06 -35.69
N ALA A 35 8.96 -39.03 -35.79
CA ALA A 35 9.09 -37.81 -34.94
C ALA A 35 8.32 -37.88 -33.62
N SER A 36 7.47 -38.90 -33.39
CA SER A 36 6.58 -38.94 -32.22
C SER A 36 7.19 -39.60 -30.97
N LEU A 37 8.39 -40.17 -31.05
CA LEU A 37 8.99 -40.90 -29.90
C LEU A 37 10.05 -40.10 -29.14
N ALA A 38 10.45 -38.93 -29.61
CA ALA A 38 11.51 -38.12 -28.98
C ALA A 38 11.01 -37.04 -28.00
N LEU A 39 9.68 -36.80 -27.91
CA LEU A 39 9.13 -35.70 -27.10
C LEU A 39 8.66 -36.11 -25.69
N ALA A 40 8.75 -37.38 -25.33
CA ALA A 40 8.20 -37.88 -24.05
C ALA A 40 9.23 -37.96 -22.89
N LEU A 41 10.49 -37.62 -23.09
CA LEU A 41 11.56 -37.75 -22.06
C LEU A 41 12.06 -36.41 -21.46
N ALA A 42 11.52 -35.28 -21.87
CA ALA A 42 11.96 -33.96 -21.38
C ALA A 42 11.12 -33.40 -20.18
N ALA A 43 10.17 -34.15 -19.62
CA ALA A 43 9.18 -33.60 -18.66
C ALA A 43 9.49 -33.81 -17.17
N CYS A 44 10.70 -34.31 -16.82
CA CYS A 44 11.08 -34.46 -15.41
C CYS A 44 12.39 -33.79 -15.08
N SER A 45 12.55 -32.51 -15.43
CA SER A 45 13.58 -31.69 -14.77
C SER A 45 13.06 -31.35 -13.38
N PRO A 46 13.74 -31.77 -12.28
CA PRO A 46 13.36 -31.28 -10.95
C PRO A 46 13.45 -29.78 -10.94
N MET A 47 12.36 -29.11 -10.56
CA MET A 47 12.40 -27.66 -10.30
C MET A 47 13.54 -27.39 -9.31
N PRO A 48 14.40 -26.40 -9.57
CA PRO A 48 15.40 -26.01 -8.59
C PRO A 48 14.69 -25.67 -7.29
N ALA A 49 15.13 -26.31 -6.18
CA ALA A 49 14.58 -26.02 -4.86
C ALA A 49 14.77 -24.53 -4.59
N GLN A 50 13.68 -23.83 -4.29
CA GLN A 50 13.77 -22.44 -3.86
C GLN A 50 14.65 -22.38 -2.60
N PRO A 51 15.62 -21.45 -2.55
CA PRO A 51 16.41 -21.29 -1.34
C PRO A 51 15.48 -21.02 -0.17
N PRO A 52 15.76 -21.58 1.01
CA PRO A 52 14.91 -21.36 2.19
C PRO A 52 14.81 -19.85 2.44
N VAL A 53 13.56 -19.35 2.53
CA VAL A 53 13.29 -17.95 2.90
C VAL A 53 13.83 -17.75 4.30
N ALA A 54 14.76 -16.82 4.48
CA ALA A 54 15.30 -16.50 5.80
C ALA A 54 14.15 -16.14 6.75
N PRO A 55 14.16 -16.66 7.99
CA PRO A 55 13.12 -16.35 8.95
C PRO A 55 13.08 -14.83 9.20
N VAL A 56 11.88 -14.25 9.13
CA VAL A 56 11.68 -12.83 9.44
C VAL A 56 11.97 -12.62 10.92
N ALA A 57 12.77 -11.59 11.23
CA ALA A 57 13.09 -11.25 12.61
C ALA A 57 11.80 -11.00 13.42
N GLN A 58 11.70 -11.61 14.60
CA GLN A 58 10.59 -11.40 15.52
C GLN A 58 10.82 -10.08 16.27
N LEU A 59 10.07 -9.04 15.91
CA LEU A 59 10.13 -7.73 16.54
C LEU A 59 9.00 -7.56 17.55
N LYS A 60 9.20 -6.64 18.49
CA LYS A 60 8.23 -6.23 19.51
C LYS A 60 7.97 -4.73 19.41
N ASP A 61 6.99 -4.27 20.19
CA ASP A 61 6.72 -2.84 20.34
C ASP A 61 8.00 -2.07 20.72
N GLY A 62 8.21 -0.94 20.05
CA GLY A 62 9.38 -0.09 20.22
C GLY A 62 10.62 -0.52 19.43
N GLU A 63 10.63 -1.70 18.79
CA GLU A 63 11.80 -2.21 18.04
C GLU A 63 11.76 -1.89 16.55
N LEU A 64 10.59 -1.56 16.00
CA LEU A 64 10.44 -1.25 14.57
C LEU A 64 11.06 0.11 14.25
N ALA A 65 12.16 0.13 13.50
CA ALA A 65 12.83 1.35 13.09
C ALA A 65 12.03 2.16 12.05
N VAL A 66 12.29 3.47 11.98
CA VAL A 66 11.80 4.31 10.87
C VAL A 66 12.57 3.92 9.60
N PRO A 67 11.92 3.42 8.54
CA PRO A 67 12.61 3.09 7.29
C PRO A 67 13.22 4.34 6.65
N ALA A 68 14.47 4.30 6.23
CA ALA A 68 15.18 5.48 5.73
C ALA A 68 14.56 6.08 4.45
N ASP A 69 13.87 5.27 3.67
CA ASP A 69 13.30 5.63 2.38
C ASP A 69 11.79 5.91 2.40
N TYR A 70 11.15 5.88 3.57
CA TYR A 70 9.68 5.97 3.68
C TYR A 70 9.07 7.21 3.00
N LYS A 71 9.81 8.30 2.89
CA LYS A 71 9.33 9.52 2.22
C LYS A 71 9.09 9.35 0.72
N ARG A 72 9.64 8.29 0.12
CA ARG A 72 9.39 7.91 -1.29
C ARG A 72 8.22 6.94 -1.46
N TRP A 73 7.67 6.46 -0.36
CA TRP A 73 6.56 5.52 -0.39
C TRP A 73 5.24 6.18 -0.79
N PRO A 74 4.28 5.42 -1.33
CA PRO A 74 2.94 5.92 -1.56
C PRO A 74 2.30 6.39 -0.25
N LYS A 75 1.40 7.36 -0.38
CA LYS A 75 0.61 7.83 0.77
C LYS A 75 -0.56 6.87 1.03
N TYR A 76 -0.68 6.44 2.27
CA TYR A 76 -1.93 5.87 2.78
C TYR A 76 -2.99 6.97 2.87
N LEU A 77 -2.66 8.07 3.54
CA LEU A 77 -3.48 9.28 3.63
C LEU A 77 -2.57 10.51 3.66
N SER A 78 -3.05 11.62 3.13
CA SER A 78 -2.34 12.90 3.10
C SER A 78 -3.18 14.00 3.71
N ALA A 79 -2.51 14.96 4.35
CA ALA A 79 -3.09 16.16 4.93
C ALA A 79 -4.29 15.86 5.86
N VAL A 80 -4.20 14.81 6.67
CA VAL A 80 -5.26 14.45 7.63
C VAL A 80 -5.37 15.53 8.68
N GLN A 81 -6.50 16.20 8.71
CA GLN A 81 -6.77 17.35 9.59
C GLN A 81 -7.17 16.86 10.99
N ARG A 82 -6.51 17.35 12.01
CA ARG A 82 -6.79 17.09 13.43
C ARG A 82 -6.82 18.40 14.21
N PRO A 83 -7.87 19.24 14.01
CA PRO A 83 -7.99 20.52 14.69
C PRO A 83 -8.09 20.36 16.22
N ASP A 84 -8.71 19.28 16.69
CA ASP A 84 -8.81 18.89 18.09
C ASP A 84 -7.44 18.71 18.76
N ALA A 85 -6.45 18.25 18.02
CA ALA A 85 -5.08 18.03 18.49
C ALA A 85 -4.11 19.10 17.97
N LYS A 86 -4.58 20.12 17.26
CA LYS A 86 -3.77 21.14 16.57
C LYS A 86 -2.69 20.50 15.68
N GLN A 87 -3.08 19.49 14.88
CA GLN A 87 -2.14 18.70 14.08
C GLN A 87 -2.62 18.50 12.65
N VAL A 88 -1.64 18.32 11.76
CA VAL A 88 -1.82 17.77 10.41
C VAL A 88 -0.95 16.54 10.28
N ARG A 89 -1.49 15.44 9.72
CA ARG A 89 -0.79 14.17 9.61
C ARG A 89 -0.59 13.77 8.16
N GLU A 90 0.58 13.22 7.88
CA GLU A 90 0.91 12.54 6.63
C GLU A 90 1.19 11.08 6.94
N ILE A 91 0.56 10.16 6.21
CA ILE A 91 0.71 8.74 6.47
C ILE A 91 1.18 8.05 5.19
N TYR A 92 2.35 7.44 5.26
CA TYR A 92 2.97 6.68 4.19
C TYR A 92 2.75 5.18 4.43
N MET A 93 2.75 4.41 3.36
CA MET A 93 2.72 2.95 3.43
C MET A 93 3.75 2.37 2.48
N ASN A 94 4.38 1.26 2.86
CA ASN A 94 5.30 0.58 1.96
C ASN A 94 4.55 -0.11 0.79
N THR A 95 5.29 -0.53 -0.23
CA THR A 95 4.71 -1.18 -1.42
C THR A 95 3.95 -2.47 -1.07
N VAL A 96 4.38 -3.21 -0.04
CA VAL A 96 3.67 -4.42 0.40
C VAL A 96 2.24 -4.10 0.82
N ALA A 97 2.01 -2.98 1.52
CA ALA A 97 0.69 -2.55 1.96
C ALA A 97 -0.30 -2.33 0.81
N THR A 98 0.19 -1.98 -0.39
CA THR A 98 -0.67 -1.73 -1.56
C THR A 98 -1.39 -2.99 -2.07
N ALA A 99 -0.92 -4.17 -1.69
CA ALA A 99 -1.58 -5.44 -1.99
C ALA A 99 -2.76 -5.76 -1.05
N GLY A 100 -2.99 -4.94 -0.02
CA GLY A 100 -4.13 -5.06 0.89
C GLY A 100 -5.47 -4.89 0.19
N THR A 101 -6.51 -5.50 0.75
CA THR A 101 -7.89 -5.36 0.27
C THR A 101 -8.84 -5.14 1.44
N ALA A 102 -9.99 -4.51 1.18
CA ALA A 102 -11.01 -4.30 2.21
C ALA A 102 -11.52 -5.60 2.86
N ALA A 103 -11.44 -6.73 2.14
CA ALA A 103 -11.90 -8.02 2.63
C ALA A 103 -10.84 -8.78 3.45
N LYS A 104 -9.54 -8.57 3.17
CA LYS A 104 -8.44 -9.34 3.77
C LYS A 104 -7.55 -8.52 4.71
N GLY A 105 -7.72 -7.20 4.75
CA GLY A 105 -6.80 -6.31 5.45
C GLY A 105 -5.46 -6.15 4.73
N PHE A 106 -4.45 -5.75 5.49
CA PHE A 106 -3.10 -5.55 4.99
C PHE A 106 -2.26 -6.83 5.18
N PRO A 107 -1.44 -7.22 4.19
CA PRO A 107 -0.61 -8.42 4.29
C PRO A 107 0.52 -8.29 5.30
N ASN A 108 1.12 -9.41 5.71
CA ASN A 108 2.36 -9.43 6.48
C ASN A 108 3.48 -8.73 5.70
N GLY A 109 4.37 -8.05 6.40
CA GLY A 109 5.36 -7.14 5.81
C GLY A 109 4.86 -5.72 5.57
N THR A 110 3.58 -5.42 5.86
CA THR A 110 3.07 -4.04 5.82
C THR A 110 3.74 -3.16 6.85
N VAL A 111 4.12 -1.96 6.44
CA VAL A 111 4.63 -0.90 7.32
C VAL A 111 3.96 0.42 6.97
N PHE A 112 3.44 1.11 7.99
CA PHE A 112 2.98 2.49 7.90
C PHE A 112 3.93 3.40 8.67
N VAL A 113 4.16 4.59 8.13
CA VAL A 113 4.87 5.68 8.81
C VAL A 113 3.98 6.92 8.83
N MET A 114 3.68 7.41 10.02
CA MET A 114 2.88 8.62 10.21
C MET A 114 3.73 9.75 10.76
N GLU A 115 3.79 10.83 10.01
CA GLU A 115 4.37 12.10 10.46
C GLU A 115 3.26 12.97 11.09
N ASN A 116 3.43 13.40 12.32
CA ASN A 116 2.58 14.37 12.98
C ASN A 116 3.27 15.74 12.92
N TYR A 117 2.61 16.69 12.28
CA TYR A 117 3.04 18.09 12.22
C TYR A 117 2.14 18.93 13.13
N ALA A 118 2.70 19.96 13.76
CA ALA A 118 1.88 21.00 14.36
C ALA A 118 1.05 21.70 13.27
N ALA A 119 -0.17 22.11 13.59
CA ALA A 119 -0.87 23.10 12.78
C ALA A 119 -0.32 24.49 13.10
N ALA A 120 -0.10 25.32 12.07
CA ALA A 120 0.31 26.71 12.27
C ALA A 120 -0.80 27.50 12.97
N GLU A 121 -0.42 28.42 13.82
CA GLU A 121 -1.35 29.33 14.50
C GLU A 121 -1.15 30.77 14.01
N ASN A 122 -2.24 31.54 14.05
CA ASN A 122 -2.22 32.98 13.86
C ASN A 122 -1.79 33.67 15.16
N PRO A 123 -1.44 34.97 15.15
CA PRO A 123 -1.07 35.69 16.35
C PRO A 123 -2.10 35.69 17.48
N ASP A 124 -3.37 35.50 17.14
CA ASP A 124 -4.49 35.40 18.10
C ASP A 124 -4.70 33.98 18.65
N GLY A 125 -3.84 33.02 18.28
CA GLY A 125 -3.91 31.60 18.72
C GLY A 125 -4.90 30.74 17.93
N SER A 126 -5.64 31.30 16.97
CA SER A 126 -6.50 30.51 16.08
C SER A 126 -5.67 29.69 15.09
N LEU A 127 -6.22 28.55 14.63
CA LEU A 127 -5.54 27.72 13.67
C LEU A 127 -5.52 28.37 12.28
N LYS A 128 -4.32 28.48 11.69
CA LYS A 128 -4.13 29.03 10.37
C LYS A 128 -4.63 28.06 9.29
N GLN A 129 -5.47 28.55 8.39
CA GLN A 129 -5.94 27.82 7.22
C GLN A 129 -5.31 28.36 5.94
N GLY A 130 -5.05 27.46 5.00
CA GLY A 130 -4.65 27.81 3.65
C GLY A 130 -5.86 28.23 2.78
N THR A 131 -5.59 28.56 1.52
CA THR A 131 -6.63 28.95 0.55
C THR A 131 -7.59 27.80 0.23
N ASP A 132 -7.22 26.56 0.51
CA ASP A 132 -8.05 25.35 0.37
C ASP A 132 -8.86 25.04 1.63
N GLY A 133 -8.87 25.92 2.63
CA GLY A 133 -9.57 25.76 3.91
C GLY A 133 -8.96 24.72 4.86
N LYS A 134 -7.80 24.12 4.51
CA LYS A 134 -7.12 23.17 5.37
C LYS A 134 -6.11 23.84 6.29
N LEU A 135 -5.85 23.19 7.43
CA LEU A 135 -4.82 23.62 8.36
C LEU A 135 -3.44 23.65 7.66
N VAL A 136 -2.69 24.71 7.89
CA VAL A 136 -1.33 24.84 7.40
C VAL A 136 -0.39 24.06 8.30
N LYS A 137 0.44 23.18 7.71
CA LYS A 137 1.48 22.45 8.46
C LYS A 137 2.57 23.40 8.94
N ALA A 138 2.99 23.21 10.18
CA ALA A 138 4.17 23.83 10.78
C ALA A 138 5.28 22.79 11.01
N GLY A 139 5.98 22.83 12.13
CA GLY A 139 7.08 21.92 12.44
C GLY A 139 6.64 20.46 12.64
N LEU A 140 7.52 19.52 12.28
CA LEU A 140 7.35 18.10 12.63
C LEU A 140 7.43 17.94 14.15
N LEU A 141 6.47 17.23 14.72
CA LEU A 141 6.42 16.94 16.16
C LEU A 141 6.94 15.54 16.47
N ARG A 142 6.44 14.55 15.73
CA ARG A 142 6.72 13.13 15.98
C ARG A 142 6.58 12.30 14.71
N VAL A 143 7.24 11.14 14.72
CA VAL A 143 7.06 10.09 13.72
C VAL A 143 6.61 8.84 14.44
N PHE A 144 5.53 8.22 13.97
CA PHE A 144 5.02 6.94 14.44
C PHE A 144 5.17 5.90 13.36
N VAL A 145 5.55 4.70 13.75
CA VAL A 145 5.67 3.56 12.85
C VAL A 145 4.79 2.45 13.38
N MET A 146 4.01 1.81 12.51
CA MET A 146 3.36 0.55 12.81
C MET A 146 3.68 -0.46 11.72
N GLY A 147 3.91 -1.70 12.12
CA GLY A 147 4.25 -2.78 11.19
C GLY A 147 3.52 -4.05 11.57
N LYS A 148 3.24 -4.86 10.55
CA LYS A 148 2.55 -6.14 10.69
C LYS A 148 3.39 -7.26 10.12
N ASN A 149 3.59 -8.29 10.92
CA ASN A 149 4.14 -9.55 10.45
C ASN A 149 3.73 -10.69 11.38
N ASP A 150 3.80 -11.90 10.87
CA ASP A 150 3.37 -13.10 11.58
C ASP A 150 4.03 -13.20 12.96
N GLY A 151 3.21 -13.34 14.01
CA GLY A 151 3.63 -13.47 15.40
C GLY A 151 4.15 -12.20 16.08
N TRP A 152 4.29 -11.07 15.42
CA TRP A 152 4.82 -9.83 16.03
C TRP A 152 3.96 -9.33 17.20
N GLY A 153 2.64 -9.50 17.12
CA GLY A 153 1.72 -9.11 18.20
C GLY A 153 1.68 -10.07 19.38
N ALA A 154 2.38 -11.20 19.35
CA ALA A 154 2.26 -12.25 20.37
C ALA A 154 2.63 -11.78 21.78
N SER A 155 3.63 -10.88 21.90
CA SER A 155 4.08 -10.31 23.19
C SER A 155 3.22 -9.18 23.72
N ALA A 156 2.15 -8.79 23.02
CA ALA A 156 1.25 -7.74 23.48
C ALA A 156 0.54 -8.16 24.78
N PRO A 157 0.34 -7.23 25.74
CA PRO A 157 -0.41 -7.52 26.96
C PRO A 157 -1.83 -8.00 26.64
N GLU A 158 -2.36 -8.89 27.48
CA GLU A 158 -3.75 -9.32 27.38
C GLU A 158 -4.68 -8.09 27.49
N GLY A 159 -5.72 -8.05 26.64
CA GLY A 159 -6.60 -6.89 26.54
C GLY A 159 -6.09 -5.74 25.64
N LEU A 160 -4.85 -5.80 25.13
CA LEU A 160 -4.28 -4.83 24.19
C LEU A 160 -3.74 -5.48 22.90
N LYS A 161 -4.26 -6.64 22.54
CA LYS A 161 -3.86 -7.36 21.33
C LYS A 161 -4.53 -6.75 20.08
N ASN A 162 -3.70 -6.30 19.15
CA ASN A 162 -4.12 -5.76 17.85
C ASN A 162 -3.70 -6.70 16.70
N GLY A 163 -3.96 -8.00 16.81
CA GLY A 163 -3.42 -8.97 15.87
C GLY A 163 -1.89 -8.95 15.87
N ASP A 164 -1.30 -9.03 14.72
CA ASP A 164 0.15 -9.07 14.53
C ASP A 164 0.83 -7.70 14.35
N TRP A 165 0.13 -6.63 14.71
CA TRP A 165 0.68 -5.28 14.66
C TRP A 165 1.58 -4.97 15.85
N ILE A 166 2.69 -4.26 15.56
CA ILE A 166 3.56 -3.62 16.56
C ILE A 166 3.71 -2.14 16.24
N TYR A 167 4.14 -1.37 17.25
CA TYR A 167 4.17 0.09 17.20
C TYR A 167 5.51 0.60 17.72
N ALA A 168 5.96 1.74 17.14
CA ALA A 168 7.08 2.51 17.66
C ALA A 168 6.82 4.00 17.47
N ALA A 169 7.42 4.83 18.33
CA ALA A 169 7.31 6.28 18.27
C ALA A 169 8.70 6.93 18.36
N TYR A 170 8.85 8.04 17.63
CA TYR A 170 10.09 8.79 17.50
C TYR A 170 9.82 10.28 17.64
N LEU A 171 10.79 11.00 18.21
CA LEU A 171 10.83 12.44 18.21
C LEU A 171 11.13 12.97 16.79
N ALA A 172 10.93 14.26 16.56
CA ALA A 172 11.29 14.91 15.30
C ALA A 172 12.80 14.82 14.99
N SER A 173 13.63 14.65 16.03
CA SER A 173 15.08 14.42 15.91
C SER A 173 15.44 13.04 15.35
N GLY A 174 14.50 12.09 15.31
CA GLY A 174 14.73 10.70 14.96
C GLY A 174 15.07 9.80 16.15
N GLU A 175 15.22 10.34 17.34
CA GLU A 175 15.43 9.58 18.58
C GLU A 175 14.14 8.84 18.97
N LYS A 176 14.26 7.67 19.59
CA LYS A 176 13.10 6.95 20.13
C LYS A 176 12.38 7.82 21.15
N SER A 177 11.06 7.89 21.04
CA SER A 177 10.24 8.52 22.06
C SER A 177 10.17 7.63 23.32
N ALA A 178 10.13 8.27 24.49
CA ALA A 178 9.82 7.60 25.75
C ALA A 178 8.31 7.27 25.89
N ASP A 179 7.47 7.66 24.93
CA ASP A 179 6.03 7.39 24.96
C ASP A 179 5.75 5.89 24.97
N SER A 180 4.80 5.49 25.79
CA SER A 180 4.38 4.10 25.87
C SER A 180 3.66 3.65 24.59
N THR A 181 4.14 2.58 23.98
CA THR A 181 3.48 1.92 22.84
C THR A 181 2.12 1.31 23.22
N LEU A 182 1.85 1.12 24.51
CA LEU A 182 0.54 0.68 25.00
C LEU A 182 -0.56 1.68 24.66
N THR A 183 -0.25 2.98 24.63
CA THR A 183 -1.19 4.03 24.17
C THR A 183 -1.55 3.85 22.71
N CYS A 184 -0.59 3.47 21.85
CA CYS A 184 -0.86 3.15 20.45
C CYS A 184 -1.83 1.96 20.35
N ARG A 185 -1.55 0.89 21.10
CA ARG A 185 -2.42 -0.29 21.11
C ARG A 185 -3.83 0.03 21.57
N ALA A 186 -3.97 0.75 22.69
CA ALA A 186 -5.28 1.14 23.24
C ALA A 186 -6.10 1.99 22.24
N CYS A 187 -5.45 2.88 21.49
CA CYS A 187 -6.11 3.71 20.48
C CYS A 187 -6.57 2.90 19.25
N HIS A 188 -5.80 1.87 18.85
CA HIS A 188 -6.11 1.03 17.70
C HIS A 188 -7.08 -0.12 18.03
N LEU A 189 -7.16 -0.55 19.29
CA LEU A 189 -7.96 -1.71 19.72
C LEU A 189 -9.46 -1.61 19.34
N PRO A 190 -10.14 -0.44 19.51
CA PRO A 190 -11.56 -0.31 19.16
C PRO A 190 -11.87 -0.49 17.66
N LEU A 191 -10.86 -0.46 16.79
CA LEU A 191 -11.05 -0.63 15.35
C LEU A 191 -11.32 -2.08 14.95
N THR A 192 -11.04 -3.01 15.83
CA THR A 192 -11.28 -4.46 15.70
C THR A 192 -10.55 -5.13 14.52
N ALA A 193 -10.58 -6.46 14.50
CA ALA A 193 -9.97 -7.25 13.41
C ALA A 193 -10.66 -7.03 12.06
N SER A 194 -11.93 -6.63 12.04
CA SER A 194 -12.66 -6.36 10.80
C SER A 194 -12.11 -5.17 10.00
N LYS A 195 -11.38 -4.26 10.67
CA LYS A 195 -10.66 -3.14 10.07
C LYS A 195 -9.14 -3.30 10.18
N ASP A 196 -8.71 -4.53 10.43
CA ASP A 196 -7.30 -4.86 10.63
C ASP A 196 -6.60 -3.91 11.64
N PHE A 197 -7.36 -3.40 12.63
CA PHE A 197 -6.89 -2.42 13.62
C PHE A 197 -6.27 -1.15 13.02
N VAL A 198 -6.67 -0.75 11.80
CA VAL A 198 -6.12 0.40 11.08
C VAL A 198 -7.13 1.55 11.01
N HIS A 199 -6.73 2.75 11.46
CA HIS A 199 -7.54 3.96 11.35
C HIS A 199 -7.83 4.33 9.89
N ARG A 200 -9.03 4.84 9.64
CA ARG A 200 -9.47 5.27 8.30
C ARG A 200 -9.45 4.15 7.24
N TYR A 201 -9.59 2.92 7.68
CA TYR A 201 -9.57 1.71 6.86
C TYR A 201 -10.55 1.80 5.68
N GLU A 202 -11.83 2.08 5.98
CA GLU A 202 -12.86 2.19 4.93
C GLU A 202 -12.60 3.37 3.99
N GLU A 203 -12.12 4.51 4.52
CA GLU A 203 -11.79 5.68 3.70
C GLU A 203 -10.70 5.36 2.68
N TYR A 204 -9.68 4.64 3.10
CA TYR A 204 -8.60 4.23 2.21
C TYR A 204 -9.11 3.31 1.10
N PHE A 205 -9.77 2.22 1.46
CA PHE A 205 -10.22 1.24 0.47
C PHE A 205 -11.37 1.74 -0.40
N ALA A 206 -12.14 2.74 0.01
CA ALA A 206 -13.12 3.39 -0.85
C ALA A 206 -12.48 4.24 -1.95
N LYS A 207 -11.29 4.82 -1.70
CA LYS A 207 -10.54 5.65 -2.66
C LYS A 207 -9.61 4.83 -3.59
N ALA A 208 -9.20 3.65 -3.16
CA ALA A 208 -8.30 2.78 -3.90
C ALA A 208 -8.99 1.93 -5.01
N ARG A 209 -10.29 2.17 -5.25
CA ARG A 209 -11.09 1.48 -6.28
C ARG A 209 -11.07 2.19 -7.61
#